data_3f7d4cdfe392d3f67de08c43e97d55a1
#
_entry.id   3f7d4cdfe392d3f67de08c43e97d55a1
#
_cell.length_a   1.000
_cell.length_b   1.000
_cell.length_c   1.000
_cell.angle_alpha   90.00
_cell.angle_beta   90.00
_cell.angle_gamma   90.00
#
_symmetry.space_group_name_H-M   'P 1'
#
loop_
_entity.id
_entity.type
_entity.pdbx_description
1 polymer ?
#
loop_
_entity_poly.entity_id
_entity_poly.type
_entity_poly.pdbx_seq_one_letter_code
_entity_poly.pdbx_strand_id
1 'polypeptide(L)'
;MKIFCGKSVFGGVAAGTIRLYKKDEQKIKRERIEDAEAEVARYNMARNEAVEQLGALYEKALKEVGESNAAIFEIHQMMLQDDDYNESVENIIRTQNVNSEYAVAVTEDNFAQMFASMDDEYMKARAADVKDISERVLTILSGGGNDNMSAKQACIIIADDLAPSETVQMDKDKVLAFVTVHGSMNSHTAILARTMGIPALVGTDMPLDSELDGKMAVVDGNDGRIYIEPDDVTLKELMERKKADDEYRKLLQQLKGRDNVTLDGKHIRLYANIGNIKDLATVIQNDAAGIGLFRSEFIYLERSDFPTEEEQFNIYKTVAQTMAGREVIIRTLDIGADKPVSYTHLRAHETLRHL
;
A
#
# COMPACT_ATOMS: atom_id res chain seq x y z
N MET A 1 5.81 29.60 -10.23
CA MET A 1 6.26 28.37 -9.57
C MET A 1 5.80 28.35 -8.12
N LYS A 2 5.17 27.25 -7.64
CA LYS A 2 4.90 26.98 -6.23
C LYS A 2 5.65 25.72 -5.83
N ILE A 3 6.15 25.66 -4.59
CA ILE A 3 6.91 24.52 -4.08
C ILE A 3 6.25 24.05 -2.79
N PHE A 4 6.02 22.75 -2.67
CA PHE A 4 5.53 22.12 -1.46
C PHE A 4 6.47 21.01 -1.03
N CYS A 5 6.51 20.74 0.27
CA CYS A 5 7.40 19.75 0.85
C CYS A 5 6.58 18.58 1.42
N GLY A 6 7.17 17.39 1.40
CA GLY A 6 6.60 16.18 1.96
C GLY A 6 7.69 15.19 2.38
N LYS A 7 7.29 14.12 3.03
CA LYS A 7 8.22 13.04 3.36
C LYS A 7 8.43 12.16 2.14
N SER A 8 9.68 11.98 1.72
CA SER A 8 10.05 11.09 0.62
C SER A 8 9.79 9.62 1.00
N VAL A 9 9.01 8.95 0.18
CA VAL A 9 8.77 7.50 0.27
C VAL A 9 9.71 6.73 -0.64
N PHE A 10 9.91 7.23 -1.85
CA PHE A 10 10.78 6.68 -2.87
C PHE A 10 11.41 7.81 -3.68
N GLY A 11 12.73 7.72 -3.88
CA GLY A 11 13.52 8.72 -4.58
C GLY A 11 13.34 8.71 -6.10
N GLY A 12 13.93 9.71 -6.75
CA GLY A 12 13.88 9.90 -8.19
C GLY A 12 13.11 11.15 -8.58
N VAL A 13 13.16 11.52 -9.86
CA VAL A 13 12.49 12.70 -10.41
C VAL A 13 11.47 12.28 -11.45
N ALA A 14 10.23 12.77 -11.32
CA ALA A 14 9.18 12.59 -12.30
C ALA A 14 8.55 13.92 -12.69
N ALA A 15 8.36 14.14 -14.00
CA ALA A 15 7.71 15.31 -14.54
C ALA A 15 6.49 14.93 -15.36
N GLY A 16 5.37 15.62 -15.15
CA GLY A 16 4.12 15.34 -15.85
C GLY A 16 3.00 16.26 -15.44
N THR A 17 1.84 16.05 -16.04
CA THR A 17 0.62 16.76 -15.66
C THR A 17 0.05 16.20 -14.38
N ILE A 18 -0.48 17.06 -13.54
CA ILE A 18 -1.19 16.67 -12.33
C ILE A 18 -2.54 16.08 -12.69
N ARG A 19 -2.88 14.97 -12.07
CA ARG A 19 -4.23 14.46 -11.94
C ARG A 19 -4.63 14.52 -10.48
N LEU A 20 -5.53 15.43 -10.16
CA LEU A 20 -6.04 15.56 -8.82
C LEU A 20 -7.10 14.49 -8.59
N TYR A 21 -6.82 13.61 -7.65
CA TYR A 21 -7.78 12.63 -7.17
C TYR A 21 -8.45 13.19 -5.91
N LYS A 22 -9.69 13.64 -6.08
CA LYS A 22 -10.55 14.04 -4.96
C LYS A 22 -11.61 12.96 -4.79
N LYS A 23 -11.77 12.50 -3.57
CA LYS A 23 -12.98 11.78 -3.21
C LYS A 23 -14.13 12.77 -3.30
N ASP A 24 -15.11 12.43 -4.10
CA ASP A 24 -16.37 13.17 -4.07
C ASP A 24 -16.98 12.94 -2.68
N GLU A 25 -16.96 13.97 -1.83
CA GLU A 25 -17.77 13.96 -0.62
C GLU A 25 -19.23 13.87 -1.05
N GLN A 26 -19.72 12.65 -1.21
CA GLN A 26 -21.13 12.42 -1.46
C GLN A 26 -21.87 12.98 -0.24
N LYS A 27 -22.56 14.11 -0.42
CA LYS A 27 -23.44 14.64 0.62
C LYS A 27 -24.59 13.66 0.80
N ILE A 28 -24.37 12.69 1.68
CA ILE A 28 -25.37 11.68 2.00
C ILE A 28 -26.53 12.39 2.67
N LYS A 29 -27.69 12.35 2.01
CA LYS A 29 -28.93 12.92 2.54
C LYS A 29 -29.69 11.84 3.28
N ARG A 30 -30.21 12.22 4.44
CA ARG A 30 -31.17 11.40 5.14
C ARG A 30 -32.52 11.52 4.44
N GLU A 31 -32.95 10.44 3.80
CA GLU A 31 -34.25 10.38 3.12
C GLU A 31 -35.14 9.36 3.83
N ARG A 32 -36.44 9.70 3.94
CA ARG A 32 -37.42 8.79 4.54
C ARG A 32 -37.93 7.83 3.47
N ILE A 33 -37.96 6.56 3.83
CA ILE A 33 -38.47 5.48 2.98
C ILE A 33 -39.82 5.00 3.43
N GLU A 34 -40.58 4.37 2.52
CA GLU A 34 -41.93 3.80 2.80
C GLU A 34 -41.86 2.30 3.10
N ASP A 35 -40.93 1.58 2.48
CA ASP A 35 -40.76 0.13 2.63
C ASP A 35 -39.32 -0.20 3.09
N ALA A 36 -39.19 -0.49 4.38
CA ALA A 36 -37.91 -0.79 4.98
C ALA A 36 -37.31 -2.13 4.49
N GLU A 37 -38.14 -3.13 4.18
CA GLU A 37 -37.63 -4.42 3.72
C GLU A 37 -37.15 -4.38 2.25
N ALA A 38 -37.81 -3.57 1.41
CA ALA A 38 -37.34 -3.31 0.06
C ALA A 38 -35.98 -2.58 0.10
N GLU A 39 -35.78 -1.65 1.04
CA GLU A 39 -34.54 -0.90 1.19
C GLU A 39 -33.42 -1.77 1.76
N VAL A 40 -33.72 -2.66 2.72
CA VAL A 40 -32.77 -3.68 3.20
C VAL A 40 -32.35 -4.62 2.06
N ALA A 41 -33.29 -5.02 1.20
CA ALA A 41 -32.95 -5.83 0.03
C ALA A 41 -32.02 -5.07 -0.93
N ARG A 42 -32.25 -3.77 -1.15
CA ARG A 42 -31.37 -2.91 -1.96
C ARG A 42 -29.96 -2.80 -1.37
N TYR A 43 -29.85 -2.60 -0.06
CA TYR A 43 -28.57 -2.62 0.65
C TYR A 43 -27.84 -3.93 0.45
N ASN A 44 -28.54 -5.07 0.68
CA ASN A 44 -27.94 -6.39 0.56
C ASN A 44 -27.46 -6.70 -0.87
N MET A 45 -28.16 -6.21 -1.90
CA MET A 45 -27.68 -6.30 -3.29
C MET A 45 -26.39 -5.50 -3.49
N ALA A 46 -26.33 -4.26 -3.02
CA ALA A 46 -25.14 -3.40 -3.13
C ALA A 46 -23.93 -3.98 -2.36
N ARG A 47 -24.18 -4.51 -1.14
CA ARG A 47 -23.15 -5.21 -0.35
C ARG A 47 -22.58 -6.41 -1.10
N ASN A 48 -23.44 -7.26 -1.65
CA ASN A 48 -23.00 -8.45 -2.38
C ASN A 48 -22.17 -8.08 -3.62
N GLU A 49 -22.60 -7.06 -4.35
CA GLU A 49 -21.81 -6.52 -5.47
C GLU A 49 -20.46 -5.96 -5.01
N ALA A 50 -20.41 -5.26 -3.87
CA ALA A 50 -19.15 -4.79 -3.28
C ALA A 50 -18.21 -5.94 -2.93
N VAL A 51 -18.72 -7.04 -2.37
CA VAL A 51 -17.95 -8.25 -2.06
C VAL A 51 -17.38 -8.89 -3.34
N GLU A 52 -18.18 -8.98 -4.42
CA GLU A 52 -17.70 -9.48 -5.71
C GLU A 52 -16.61 -8.59 -6.31
N GLN A 53 -16.78 -7.26 -6.26
CA GLN A 53 -15.77 -6.31 -6.71
C GLN A 53 -14.46 -6.43 -5.93
N LEU A 54 -14.52 -6.61 -4.60
CA LEU A 54 -13.35 -6.85 -3.77
C LEU A 54 -12.65 -8.17 -4.10
N GLY A 55 -13.41 -9.21 -4.44
CA GLY A 55 -12.84 -10.47 -4.94
C GLY A 55 -12.07 -10.29 -6.25
N ALA A 56 -12.61 -9.51 -7.18
CA ALA A 56 -11.91 -9.19 -8.42
C ALA A 56 -10.63 -8.36 -8.17
N LEU A 57 -10.65 -7.44 -7.21
CA LEU A 57 -9.48 -6.67 -6.79
C LEU A 57 -8.43 -7.56 -6.12
N TYR A 58 -8.84 -8.53 -5.30
CA TYR A 58 -7.94 -9.52 -4.72
C TYR A 58 -7.17 -10.27 -5.80
N GLU A 59 -7.87 -10.81 -6.78
CA GLU A 59 -7.24 -11.55 -7.90
C GLU A 59 -6.29 -10.68 -8.73
N LYS A 60 -6.64 -9.41 -8.94
CA LYS A 60 -5.76 -8.45 -9.62
C LYS A 60 -4.53 -8.14 -8.76
N ALA A 61 -4.73 -7.81 -7.49
CA ALA A 61 -3.65 -7.49 -6.57
C ALA A 61 -2.69 -8.68 -6.37
N LEU A 62 -3.21 -9.90 -6.30
CA LEU A 62 -2.41 -11.12 -6.18
C LEU A 62 -1.38 -11.24 -7.31
N LYS A 63 -1.79 -10.92 -8.53
CA LYS A 63 -0.91 -10.95 -9.72
C LYS A 63 0.09 -9.80 -9.78
N GLU A 64 -0.32 -8.62 -9.33
CA GLU A 64 0.42 -7.38 -9.55
C GLU A 64 1.35 -6.99 -8.39
N VAL A 65 0.91 -7.21 -7.14
CA VAL A 65 1.61 -6.76 -5.92
C VAL A 65 1.86 -7.88 -4.91
N GLY A 66 1.40 -9.10 -5.21
CA GLY A 66 1.63 -10.31 -4.43
C GLY A 66 0.65 -10.49 -3.26
N GLU A 67 0.66 -11.70 -2.68
CA GLU A 67 -0.32 -12.21 -1.72
C GLU A 67 -0.49 -11.33 -0.47
N SER A 68 0.60 -10.88 0.13
CA SER A 68 0.56 -10.03 1.33
C SER A 68 -0.19 -8.71 1.15
N ASN A 69 -0.06 -8.10 -0.02
CA ASN A 69 -0.75 -6.85 -0.32
C ASN A 69 -2.18 -7.10 -0.82
N ALA A 70 -2.42 -8.29 -1.39
CA ALA A 70 -3.76 -8.72 -1.79
C ALA A 70 -4.65 -9.08 -0.59
N ALA A 71 -4.08 -9.60 0.50
CA ALA A 71 -4.80 -10.05 1.69
C ALA A 71 -5.71 -8.98 2.30
N ILE A 72 -5.43 -7.69 2.09
CA ILE A 72 -6.31 -6.60 2.55
C ILE A 72 -7.71 -6.71 1.94
N PHE A 73 -7.84 -7.14 0.68
CA PHE A 73 -9.14 -7.27 0.04
C PHE A 73 -9.94 -8.46 0.56
N GLU A 74 -9.28 -9.53 1.00
CA GLU A 74 -9.92 -10.64 1.70
C GLU A 74 -10.47 -10.19 3.06
N ILE A 75 -9.68 -9.40 3.81
CA ILE A 75 -10.13 -8.80 5.06
C ILE A 75 -11.34 -7.87 4.82
N HIS A 76 -11.30 -7.05 3.79
CA HIS A 76 -12.42 -6.18 3.43
C HIS A 76 -13.68 -6.96 3.07
N GLN A 77 -13.55 -8.09 2.36
CA GLN A 77 -14.68 -8.99 2.10
C GLN A 77 -15.24 -9.56 3.41
N MET A 78 -14.39 -10.01 4.33
CA MET A 78 -14.82 -10.52 5.64
C MET A 78 -15.54 -9.43 6.45
N MET A 79 -15.03 -8.21 6.46
CA MET A 79 -15.67 -7.07 7.16
C MET A 79 -17.05 -6.72 6.58
N LEU A 80 -17.22 -6.77 5.25
CA LEU A 80 -18.53 -6.58 4.62
C LEU A 80 -19.52 -7.73 4.85
N GLN A 81 -19.01 -8.91 5.19
CA GLN A 81 -19.82 -10.09 5.53
C GLN A 81 -20.05 -10.25 7.03
N ASP A 82 -19.44 -9.37 7.83
CA ASP A 82 -19.58 -9.38 9.28
C ASP A 82 -21.01 -9.10 9.72
N ASP A 83 -21.55 -9.95 10.60
CA ASP A 83 -22.93 -9.87 11.05
C ASP A 83 -23.21 -8.58 11.83
N ASP A 84 -22.28 -8.16 12.71
CA ASP A 84 -22.48 -6.96 13.55
C ASP A 84 -22.56 -5.69 12.69
N TYR A 85 -21.71 -5.59 11.64
CA TYR A 85 -21.76 -4.47 10.71
C TYR A 85 -23.09 -4.46 9.93
N ASN A 86 -23.49 -5.60 9.39
CA ASN A 86 -24.71 -5.71 8.59
C ASN A 86 -25.98 -5.50 9.42
N GLU A 87 -26.06 -6.10 10.61
CA GLU A 87 -27.20 -5.89 11.54
C GLU A 87 -27.32 -4.43 11.95
N SER A 88 -26.20 -3.69 12.13
CA SER A 88 -26.20 -2.27 12.42
C SER A 88 -26.88 -1.47 11.29
N VAL A 89 -26.47 -1.69 10.03
CA VAL A 89 -27.07 -1.02 8.88
C VAL A 89 -28.56 -1.34 8.75
N GLU A 90 -28.91 -2.62 8.77
CA GLU A 90 -30.32 -3.08 8.64
C GLU A 90 -31.20 -2.55 9.76
N ASN A 91 -30.68 -2.52 11.00
CA ASN A 91 -31.42 -2.00 12.15
C ASN A 91 -31.70 -0.50 12.02
N ILE A 92 -30.74 0.28 11.53
CA ILE A 92 -30.95 1.71 11.27
C ILE A 92 -32.03 1.91 10.20
N ILE A 93 -31.99 1.15 9.11
CA ILE A 93 -33.01 1.21 8.05
C ILE A 93 -34.39 0.92 8.64
N ARG A 94 -34.57 -0.20 9.35
CA ARG A 94 -35.85 -0.67 9.90
C ARG A 94 -36.40 0.24 10.98
N THR A 95 -35.54 0.70 11.91
CA THR A 95 -36.01 1.45 13.09
C THR A 95 -36.24 2.94 12.79
N GLN A 96 -35.46 3.50 11.86
CA GLN A 96 -35.54 4.92 11.54
C GLN A 96 -36.27 5.21 10.24
N ASN A 97 -36.64 4.19 9.44
CA ASN A 97 -37.22 4.31 8.11
C ASN A 97 -36.45 5.29 7.20
N VAL A 98 -35.14 5.04 7.05
CA VAL A 98 -34.20 5.86 6.28
C VAL A 98 -33.55 5.05 5.16
N ASN A 99 -33.06 5.76 4.14
CA ASN A 99 -32.37 5.18 3.00
C ASN A 99 -31.05 4.48 3.39
N SER A 100 -30.65 3.52 2.58
CA SER A 100 -29.44 2.70 2.78
C SER A 100 -28.17 3.53 2.86
N GLU A 101 -28.03 4.58 2.03
CA GLU A 101 -26.87 5.45 2.04
C GLU A 101 -26.66 6.11 3.41
N TYR A 102 -27.73 6.61 4.02
CA TYR A 102 -27.66 7.22 5.35
C TYR A 102 -27.34 6.17 6.41
N ALA A 103 -27.94 4.99 6.34
CA ALA A 103 -27.68 3.91 7.29
C ALA A 103 -26.24 3.43 7.23
N VAL A 104 -25.68 3.24 6.03
CA VAL A 104 -24.25 2.86 5.83
C VAL A 104 -23.33 3.93 6.40
N ALA A 105 -23.57 5.22 6.11
CA ALA A 105 -22.72 6.29 6.62
C ALA A 105 -22.72 6.39 8.15
N VAL A 106 -23.88 6.25 8.79
CA VAL A 106 -23.95 6.24 10.26
C VAL A 106 -23.24 5.02 10.85
N THR A 107 -23.36 3.85 10.22
CA THR A 107 -22.66 2.64 10.65
C THR A 107 -21.15 2.79 10.47
N GLU A 108 -20.69 3.35 9.33
CA GLU A 108 -19.29 3.69 9.08
C GLU A 108 -18.71 4.54 10.19
N ASP A 109 -19.36 5.67 10.51
CA ASP A 109 -18.92 6.59 11.54
C ASP A 109 -18.79 5.89 12.91
N ASN A 110 -19.79 5.09 13.28
CA ASN A 110 -19.79 4.36 14.54
C ASN A 110 -18.66 3.35 14.65
N PHE A 111 -18.46 2.51 13.63
CA PHE A 111 -17.41 1.50 13.62
C PHE A 111 -16.03 2.13 13.49
N ALA A 112 -15.86 3.17 12.64
CA ALA A 112 -14.60 3.87 12.52
C ALA A 112 -14.18 4.54 13.85
N GLN A 113 -15.12 5.17 14.57
CA GLN A 113 -14.86 5.74 15.91
C GLN A 113 -14.53 4.66 16.93
N MET A 114 -15.24 3.53 16.91
CA MET A 114 -14.98 2.40 17.78
C MET A 114 -13.55 1.90 17.61
N PHE A 115 -13.13 1.60 16.39
CA PHE A 115 -11.77 1.15 16.10
C PHE A 115 -10.72 2.21 16.42
N ALA A 116 -10.96 3.48 16.10
CA ALA A 116 -10.03 4.57 16.40
C ALA A 116 -9.83 4.81 17.91
N SER A 117 -10.81 4.42 18.75
CA SER A 117 -10.74 4.55 20.22
C SER A 117 -10.01 3.40 20.91
N MET A 118 -9.66 2.33 20.20
CA MET A 118 -8.93 1.20 20.75
C MET A 118 -7.47 1.56 21.04
N ASP A 119 -6.84 0.95 22.01
CA ASP A 119 -5.43 1.20 22.34
C ASP A 119 -4.45 0.51 21.37
N ASP A 120 -4.90 -0.53 20.69
CA ASP A 120 -4.10 -1.31 19.74
C ASP A 120 -3.96 -0.59 18.39
N GLU A 121 -2.73 -0.32 17.98
CA GLU A 121 -2.43 0.38 16.71
C GLU A 121 -2.90 -0.40 15.46
N TYR A 122 -2.92 -1.72 15.51
CA TYR A 122 -3.44 -2.55 14.43
C TYR A 122 -4.96 -2.37 14.29
N MET A 123 -5.68 -2.34 15.41
CA MET A 123 -7.11 -2.10 15.42
C MET A 123 -7.47 -0.67 15.01
N LYS A 124 -6.69 0.33 15.41
CA LYS A 124 -6.86 1.72 14.94
C LYS A 124 -6.78 1.82 13.42
N ALA A 125 -5.86 1.07 12.80
CA ALA A 125 -5.75 1.06 11.34
C ALA A 125 -7.03 0.56 10.65
N ARG A 126 -7.82 -0.31 11.30
CA ARG A 126 -9.10 -0.81 10.78
C ARG A 126 -10.16 0.26 10.58
N ALA A 127 -10.05 1.40 11.27
CA ALA A 127 -10.93 2.54 11.04
C ALA A 127 -10.88 3.04 9.57
N ALA A 128 -9.71 2.98 8.94
CA ALA A 128 -9.56 3.32 7.52
C ALA A 128 -10.17 2.24 6.60
N ASP A 129 -10.06 0.97 6.99
CA ASP A 129 -10.64 -0.15 6.23
C ASP A 129 -12.16 -0.09 6.23
N VAL A 130 -12.79 0.22 7.39
CA VAL A 130 -14.25 0.44 7.49
C VAL A 130 -14.71 1.52 6.52
N LYS A 131 -13.95 2.62 6.43
CA LYS A 131 -14.28 3.71 5.49
C LYS A 131 -14.18 3.26 4.04
N ASP A 132 -13.14 2.52 3.66
CA ASP A 132 -12.96 2.03 2.28
C ASP A 132 -14.11 1.09 1.85
N ILE A 133 -14.51 0.14 2.72
CA ILE A 133 -15.61 -0.79 2.39
C ILE A 133 -16.96 -0.09 2.34
N SER A 134 -17.23 0.85 3.27
CA SER A 134 -18.48 1.60 3.31
C SER A 134 -18.61 2.52 2.10
N GLU A 135 -17.55 3.24 1.73
CA GLU A 135 -17.51 4.10 0.55
C GLU A 135 -17.78 3.32 -0.75
N ARG A 136 -17.30 2.08 -0.84
CA ARG A 136 -17.59 1.20 -1.96
C ARG A 136 -19.08 0.87 -2.06
N VAL A 137 -19.70 0.50 -0.94
CA VAL A 137 -21.16 0.23 -0.89
C VAL A 137 -21.95 1.47 -1.26
N LEU A 138 -21.58 2.65 -0.73
CA LEU A 138 -22.19 3.93 -1.05
C LEU A 138 -22.08 4.27 -2.54
N THR A 139 -20.94 4.02 -3.16
CA THR A 139 -20.74 4.23 -4.60
C THR A 139 -21.70 3.38 -5.42
N ILE A 140 -21.88 2.11 -5.07
CA ILE A 140 -22.80 1.21 -5.74
C ILE A 140 -24.25 1.66 -5.55
N LEU A 141 -24.65 2.00 -4.31
CA LEU A 141 -25.98 2.50 -3.98
C LEU A 141 -26.35 3.75 -4.78
N SER A 142 -25.38 4.62 -5.01
CA SER A 142 -25.55 5.87 -5.77
C SER A 142 -25.56 5.66 -7.30
N GLY A 143 -25.38 4.43 -7.78
CA GLY A 143 -25.28 4.14 -9.22
C GLY A 143 -24.01 4.71 -9.87
N GLY A 144 -23.01 5.10 -9.07
CA GLY A 144 -21.74 5.62 -9.52
C GLY A 144 -20.82 4.49 -9.98
N GLY A 145 -20.43 4.50 -11.23
CA GLY A 145 -19.35 3.68 -11.74
C GLY A 145 -18.00 4.36 -11.50
N ASN A 146 -16.99 3.60 -11.13
CA ASN A 146 -15.61 4.05 -10.87
C ASN A 146 -14.85 4.47 -12.15
N ASP A 147 -15.44 5.29 -13.02
CA ASP A 147 -14.82 5.71 -14.29
C ASP A 147 -13.68 6.74 -14.13
N ASN A 148 -13.47 7.28 -12.91
CA ASN A 148 -12.51 8.36 -12.70
C ASN A 148 -11.05 7.91 -12.51
N MET A 149 -10.78 6.62 -12.38
CA MET A 149 -9.44 6.09 -12.05
C MET A 149 -8.56 5.80 -13.27
N SER A 150 -9.13 5.73 -14.47
CA SER A 150 -8.35 5.47 -15.68
C SER A 150 -7.76 6.75 -16.25
N ALA A 151 -6.52 7.05 -15.90
CA ALA A 151 -5.78 8.14 -16.53
C ALA A 151 -5.62 7.85 -18.04
N LYS A 152 -6.06 8.78 -18.89
CA LYS A 152 -5.88 8.65 -20.36
C LYS A 152 -4.42 8.84 -20.78
N GLN A 153 -3.65 9.59 -20.00
CA GLN A 153 -2.23 9.90 -20.25
C GLN A 153 -1.42 9.74 -18.96
N ALA A 154 -0.11 9.55 -19.10
CA ALA A 154 0.79 9.46 -17.97
C ALA A 154 0.78 10.76 -17.14
N CYS A 155 0.57 10.65 -15.82
CA CYS A 155 0.34 11.78 -14.94
C CYS A 155 0.92 11.56 -13.53
N ILE A 156 1.03 12.65 -12.80
CA ILE A 156 1.34 12.68 -11.37
C ILE A 156 0.01 12.66 -10.61
N ILE A 157 -0.21 11.66 -9.80
CA ILE A 157 -1.41 11.54 -8.97
C ILE A 157 -1.21 12.35 -7.69
N ILE A 158 -2.13 13.29 -7.45
CA ILE A 158 -2.20 14.03 -6.19
C ILE A 158 -3.52 13.72 -5.52
N ALA A 159 -3.47 13.30 -4.25
CA ALA A 159 -4.65 12.92 -3.48
C ALA A 159 -4.54 13.39 -2.03
N ASP A 160 -5.65 13.35 -1.31
CA ASP A 160 -5.66 13.50 0.15
C ASP A 160 -4.95 12.32 0.81
N ASP A 161 -5.46 11.13 0.59
CA ASP A 161 -4.87 9.82 0.82
C ASP A 161 -5.46 8.86 -0.22
N LEU A 162 -4.86 7.70 -0.41
CA LEU A 162 -5.33 6.69 -1.36
C LEU A 162 -5.58 5.37 -0.64
N ALA A 163 -6.80 4.88 -0.77
CA ALA A 163 -7.19 3.57 -0.26
C ALA A 163 -6.54 2.42 -1.07
N PRO A 164 -6.39 1.23 -0.50
CA PRO A 164 -5.88 0.05 -1.21
C PRO A 164 -6.64 -0.25 -2.49
N SER A 165 -7.97 -0.16 -2.41
CA SER A 165 -8.87 -0.42 -3.52
C SER A 165 -8.70 0.55 -4.69
N GLU A 166 -8.34 1.79 -4.41
CA GLU A 166 -8.08 2.83 -5.39
C GLU A 166 -6.74 2.59 -6.08
N THR A 167 -5.70 2.29 -5.30
CA THR A 167 -4.33 2.10 -5.82
C THR A 167 -4.21 0.91 -6.77
N VAL A 168 -4.93 -0.19 -6.51
CA VAL A 168 -4.92 -1.40 -7.37
C VAL A 168 -5.69 -1.18 -8.68
N GLN A 169 -6.66 -0.26 -8.71
CA GLN A 169 -7.41 0.06 -9.92
C GLN A 169 -6.64 0.95 -10.91
N MET A 170 -5.60 1.66 -10.44
CA MET A 170 -4.80 2.55 -11.28
C MET A 170 -4.01 1.77 -12.35
N ASP A 171 -3.90 2.38 -13.53
CA ASP A 171 -3.01 1.90 -14.59
C ASP A 171 -1.57 2.29 -14.24
N LYS A 172 -0.79 1.32 -13.78
CA LYS A 172 0.58 1.53 -13.28
C LYS A 172 1.51 2.14 -14.32
N ASP A 173 1.30 1.84 -15.60
CA ASP A 173 2.13 2.36 -16.69
C ASP A 173 1.89 3.86 -16.93
N LYS A 174 0.80 4.39 -16.40
CA LYS A 174 0.42 5.79 -16.53
C LYS A 174 0.65 6.64 -15.28
N VAL A 175 1.07 6.04 -14.18
CA VAL A 175 1.39 6.78 -12.96
C VAL A 175 2.88 7.10 -12.93
N LEU A 176 3.21 8.40 -12.99
CA LEU A 176 4.60 8.89 -12.96
C LEU A 176 5.10 9.11 -11.53
N ALA A 177 4.25 9.54 -10.63
CA ALA A 177 4.55 9.76 -9.22
C ALA A 177 3.26 9.83 -8.39
N PHE A 178 3.39 9.59 -7.09
CA PHE A 178 2.33 9.83 -6.10
C PHE A 178 2.69 10.98 -5.17
N VAL A 179 1.72 11.81 -4.85
CA VAL A 179 1.82 12.87 -3.84
C VAL A 179 0.56 12.86 -3.00
N THR A 180 0.67 12.63 -1.69
CA THR A 180 -0.48 12.68 -0.79
C THR A 180 -0.31 13.74 0.30
N VAL A 181 -1.41 14.39 0.65
CA VAL A 181 -1.47 15.39 1.73
C VAL A 181 -1.40 14.69 3.08
N HIS A 182 -2.17 13.64 3.24
CA HIS A 182 -2.12 12.76 4.40
C HIS A 182 -1.38 11.44 4.07
N GLY A 183 -1.30 10.56 5.03
CA GLY A 183 -0.63 9.28 4.89
C GLY A 183 0.73 9.23 5.58
N SER A 184 1.23 8.02 5.72
CA SER A 184 2.49 7.72 6.39
C SER A 184 3.46 6.98 5.48
N MET A 185 4.70 6.83 5.92
CA MET A 185 5.72 6.02 5.23
C MET A 185 5.32 4.55 5.07
N ASN A 186 4.34 4.09 5.84
CA ASN A 186 3.81 2.72 5.81
C ASN A 186 2.41 2.64 5.18
N SER A 187 1.89 3.72 4.61
CA SER A 187 0.60 3.71 3.91
C SER A 187 0.62 2.82 2.68
N HIS A 188 -0.55 2.38 2.22
CA HIS A 188 -0.66 1.56 1.01
C HIS A 188 -0.09 2.27 -0.22
N THR A 189 -0.29 3.57 -0.35
CA THR A 189 0.32 4.40 -1.40
C THR A 189 1.84 4.34 -1.35
N ALA A 190 2.43 4.40 -0.15
CA ALA A 190 3.87 4.32 0.04
C ALA A 190 4.41 2.94 -0.36
N ILE A 191 3.73 1.86 0.02
CA ILE A 191 4.09 0.50 -0.35
C ILE A 191 4.02 0.32 -1.88
N LEU A 192 2.93 0.79 -2.50
CA LEU A 192 2.75 0.71 -3.95
C LEU A 192 3.85 1.46 -4.70
N ALA A 193 4.15 2.70 -4.30
CA ALA A 193 5.20 3.51 -4.93
C ALA A 193 6.57 2.82 -4.90
N ARG A 194 6.93 2.21 -3.76
CA ARG A 194 8.17 1.41 -3.63
C ARG A 194 8.15 0.20 -4.56
N THR A 195 7.02 -0.51 -4.64
CA THR A 195 6.86 -1.67 -5.53
C THR A 195 6.99 -1.29 -6.99
N MET A 196 6.42 -0.15 -7.38
CA MET A 196 6.50 0.38 -8.74
C MET A 196 7.85 1.05 -9.04
N GLY A 197 8.63 1.41 -8.02
CA GLY A 197 9.91 2.12 -8.19
C GLY A 197 9.73 3.55 -8.72
N ILE A 198 8.62 4.21 -8.40
CA ILE A 198 8.31 5.58 -8.82
C ILE A 198 8.38 6.57 -7.66
N PRO A 199 8.75 7.85 -7.93
CA PRO A 199 8.82 8.88 -6.89
C PRO A 199 7.49 9.04 -6.15
N ALA A 200 7.57 9.15 -4.83
CA ALA A 200 6.37 9.39 -4.02
C ALA A 200 6.67 10.24 -2.79
N LEU A 201 5.75 11.15 -2.49
CA LEU A 201 5.75 12.02 -1.33
C LEU A 201 4.47 11.82 -0.53
N VAL A 202 4.58 11.77 0.79
CA VAL A 202 3.44 11.68 1.71
C VAL A 202 3.51 12.79 2.76
N GLY A 203 2.36 13.16 3.31
CA GLY A 203 2.29 14.20 4.34
C GLY A 203 2.76 15.57 3.81
N THR A 204 2.31 15.94 2.62
CA THR A 204 2.64 17.23 2.02
C THR A 204 1.77 18.33 2.61
N ASP A 205 2.33 19.55 2.68
CA ASP A 205 1.61 20.77 3.13
C ASP A 205 0.80 21.43 2.01
N MET A 206 0.48 20.70 0.96
CA MET A 206 -0.15 21.22 -0.25
C MET A 206 -1.68 21.25 -0.12
N PRO A 207 -2.34 22.39 -0.43
CA PRO A 207 -3.79 22.42 -0.51
C PRO A 207 -4.28 21.65 -1.75
N LEU A 208 -5.33 20.85 -1.57
CA LEU A 208 -5.99 20.14 -2.68
C LEU A 208 -6.97 21.08 -3.41
N ASP A 209 -6.41 21.96 -4.22
CA ASP A 209 -7.21 22.88 -5.03
C ASP A 209 -7.50 22.29 -6.41
N SER A 210 -8.75 22.38 -6.87
CA SER A 210 -9.15 21.94 -8.21
C SER A 210 -8.39 22.63 -9.34
N GLU A 211 -7.85 23.83 -9.09
CA GLU A 211 -7.00 24.54 -10.05
C GLU A 211 -5.67 23.82 -10.34
N LEU A 212 -5.28 22.85 -9.54
CA LEU A 212 -4.06 22.08 -9.75
C LEU A 212 -4.20 21.01 -10.84
N ASP A 213 -5.43 20.55 -11.08
CA ASP A 213 -5.67 19.50 -12.08
C ASP A 213 -5.26 19.96 -13.48
N GLY A 214 -4.51 19.14 -14.19
CA GLY A 214 -3.99 19.43 -15.52
C GLY A 214 -2.74 20.32 -15.56
N LYS A 215 -2.30 20.92 -14.44
CA LYS A 215 -1.06 21.71 -14.41
C LYS A 215 0.17 20.82 -14.51
N MET A 216 1.23 21.39 -15.07
CA MET A 216 2.55 20.75 -15.12
C MET A 216 3.19 20.77 -13.74
N ALA A 217 3.76 19.63 -13.33
CA ALA A 217 4.50 19.51 -12.09
C ALA A 217 5.76 18.64 -12.24
N VAL A 218 6.70 18.82 -11.32
CA VAL A 218 7.84 17.94 -11.15
C VAL A 218 7.90 17.50 -9.70
N VAL A 219 7.95 16.18 -9.48
CA VAL A 219 8.16 15.57 -8.18
C VAL A 219 9.62 15.17 -8.06
N ASP A 220 10.30 15.70 -7.06
CA ASP A 220 11.65 15.29 -6.66
C ASP A 220 11.55 14.48 -5.37
N GLY A 221 11.50 13.17 -5.52
CA GLY A 221 11.47 12.24 -4.40
C GLY A 221 12.80 12.20 -3.63
N ASN A 222 13.93 12.64 -4.20
CA ASN A 222 15.20 12.67 -3.50
C ASN A 222 15.22 13.78 -2.44
N ASP A 223 14.70 14.97 -2.81
CA ASP A 223 14.67 16.14 -1.93
C ASP A 223 13.34 16.31 -1.18
N GLY A 224 12.34 15.43 -1.44
CA GLY A 224 11.03 15.49 -0.79
C GLY A 224 10.20 16.70 -1.21
N ARG A 225 10.27 17.13 -2.48
CA ARG A 225 9.63 18.34 -2.98
C ARG A 225 8.79 18.09 -4.23
N ILE A 226 7.70 18.84 -4.35
CA ILE A 226 6.95 18.98 -5.58
C ILE A 226 6.96 20.43 -6.05
N TYR A 227 7.22 20.63 -7.32
CA TYR A 227 7.25 21.92 -8.00
C TYR A 227 6.06 22.02 -8.94
N ILE A 228 5.16 22.96 -8.69
CA ILE A 228 3.98 23.22 -9.53
C ILE A 228 4.32 24.38 -10.47
N GLU A 229 4.10 24.17 -11.77
CA GLU A 229 4.45 25.15 -12.81
C GLU A 229 5.90 25.66 -12.65
N PRO A 230 6.90 24.73 -12.66
CA PRO A 230 8.31 25.12 -12.53
C PRO A 230 8.71 26.07 -13.63
N ASP A 231 9.60 27.00 -13.33
CA ASP A 231 10.23 27.82 -14.37
C ASP A 231 11.21 26.98 -15.22
N ASP A 232 11.58 27.49 -16.38
CA ASP A 232 12.39 26.76 -17.35
C ASP A 232 13.77 26.36 -16.78
N VAL A 233 14.33 27.15 -15.87
CA VAL A 233 15.63 26.87 -15.25
C VAL A 233 15.50 25.67 -14.31
N THR A 234 14.56 25.74 -13.38
CA THR A 234 14.30 24.66 -12.42
C THR A 234 13.90 23.36 -13.15
N LEU A 235 13.03 23.45 -14.16
CA LEU A 235 12.63 22.30 -14.95
C LEU A 235 13.84 21.64 -15.62
N LYS A 236 14.72 22.43 -16.23
CA LYS A 236 15.92 21.94 -16.90
C LYS A 236 16.86 21.24 -15.94
N GLU A 237 17.15 21.86 -14.78
CA GLU A 237 18.02 21.27 -13.76
C GLU A 237 17.48 19.93 -13.25
N LEU A 238 16.18 19.84 -12.95
CA LEU A 238 15.57 18.61 -12.48
C LEU A 238 15.53 17.51 -13.55
N MET A 239 15.32 17.88 -14.81
CA MET A 239 15.36 16.94 -15.94
C MET A 239 16.78 16.45 -16.24
N GLU A 240 17.80 17.28 -16.07
CA GLU A 240 19.20 16.86 -16.17
C GLU A 240 19.56 15.88 -15.04
N ARG A 241 19.11 16.12 -13.80
CA ARG A 241 19.27 15.17 -12.68
C ARG A 241 18.57 13.84 -12.99
N LYS A 242 17.32 13.88 -13.45
CA LYS A 242 16.61 12.66 -13.87
C LYS A 242 17.40 11.88 -14.91
N LYS A 243 17.90 12.56 -15.94
CA LYS A 243 18.68 11.91 -17.00
C LYS A 243 19.95 11.25 -16.44
N ALA A 244 20.66 11.94 -15.57
CA ALA A 244 21.86 11.38 -14.92
C ALA A 244 21.51 10.15 -14.05
N ASP A 245 20.43 10.19 -13.27
CA ASP A 245 19.96 9.07 -12.48
C ASP A 245 19.55 7.86 -13.36
N ASP A 246 18.85 8.12 -14.46
CA ASP A 246 18.44 7.08 -15.42
C ASP A 246 19.66 6.46 -16.13
N GLU A 247 20.65 7.26 -16.51
CA GLU A 247 21.92 6.79 -17.09
C GLU A 247 22.72 5.97 -16.07
N TYR A 248 22.77 6.42 -14.81
CA TYR A 248 23.42 5.69 -13.73
C TYR A 248 22.74 4.33 -13.47
N ARG A 249 21.41 4.30 -13.42
CA ARG A 249 20.65 3.03 -13.29
C ARG A 249 20.94 2.08 -14.45
N LYS A 250 20.98 2.60 -15.69
CA LYS A 250 21.34 1.80 -16.87
C LYS A 250 22.76 1.24 -16.76
N LEU A 251 23.72 2.07 -16.30
CA LEU A 251 25.10 1.63 -16.07
C LEU A 251 25.16 0.51 -15.04
N LEU A 252 24.45 0.64 -13.91
CA LEU A 252 24.36 -0.41 -12.90
C LEU A 252 23.79 -1.72 -13.47
N GLN A 253 22.78 -1.64 -14.33
CA GLN A 253 22.24 -2.82 -15.00
C GLN A 253 23.26 -3.53 -15.92
N GLN A 254 24.22 -2.82 -16.50
CA GLN A 254 25.29 -3.40 -17.31
C GLN A 254 26.34 -4.15 -16.48
N LEU A 255 26.34 -3.96 -15.16
CA LEU A 255 27.24 -4.68 -14.25
C LEU A 255 26.73 -6.08 -13.92
N LYS A 256 25.48 -6.41 -14.23
CA LYS A 256 24.92 -7.75 -14.03
C LYS A 256 25.71 -8.79 -14.83
N GLY A 257 25.96 -9.92 -14.20
CA GLY A 257 26.71 -11.01 -14.80
C GLY A 257 28.20 -10.75 -14.97
N ARG A 258 28.72 -9.63 -14.46
CA ARG A 258 30.15 -9.39 -14.42
C ARG A 258 30.74 -9.91 -13.11
N ASP A 259 31.97 -10.43 -13.19
CA ASP A 259 32.72 -10.82 -12.01
C ASP A 259 33.01 -9.61 -11.11
N ASN A 260 32.72 -9.77 -9.82
CA ASN A 260 33.04 -8.75 -8.82
C ASN A 260 34.51 -8.92 -8.42
N VAL A 261 35.40 -8.18 -9.08
CA VAL A 261 36.86 -8.26 -8.90
C VAL A 261 37.40 -6.91 -8.48
N THR A 262 38.22 -6.89 -7.44
CA THR A 262 38.93 -5.68 -7.01
C THR A 262 40.04 -5.29 -8.01
N LEU A 263 40.57 -4.07 -7.91
CA LEU A 263 41.64 -3.59 -8.81
C LEU A 263 42.91 -4.44 -8.76
N ASP A 264 43.16 -5.15 -7.65
CA ASP A 264 44.27 -6.07 -7.47
C ASP A 264 43.92 -7.52 -7.87
N GLY A 265 42.78 -7.73 -8.53
CA GLY A 265 42.37 -9.01 -9.08
C GLY A 265 41.71 -9.99 -8.11
N LYS A 266 41.32 -9.54 -6.92
CA LYS A 266 40.68 -10.39 -5.91
C LYS A 266 39.18 -10.47 -6.16
N HIS A 267 38.63 -11.69 -6.28
CA HIS A 267 37.20 -11.93 -6.40
C HIS A 267 36.48 -11.69 -5.07
N ILE A 268 35.40 -10.88 -5.10
CA ILE A 268 34.55 -10.60 -3.97
C ILE A 268 33.16 -11.15 -4.27
N ARG A 269 32.62 -11.96 -3.36
CA ARG A 269 31.25 -12.45 -3.48
C ARG A 269 30.29 -11.43 -2.86
N LEU A 270 29.30 -10.98 -3.62
CA LEU A 270 28.25 -10.08 -3.14
C LEU A 270 26.99 -10.89 -2.83
N TYR A 271 26.58 -10.88 -1.57
CA TYR A 271 25.40 -11.57 -1.10
C TYR A 271 24.27 -10.59 -0.77
N ALA A 272 23.04 -11.03 -1.00
CA ALA A 272 21.86 -10.29 -0.62
C ALA A 272 21.45 -10.52 0.84
N ASN A 273 20.80 -9.54 1.45
CA ASN A 273 20.08 -9.71 2.70
C ASN A 273 18.59 -9.72 2.38
N ILE A 274 17.85 -10.70 2.90
CA ILE A 274 16.40 -10.82 2.70
C ILE A 274 15.66 -10.92 4.04
N GLY A 275 14.39 -10.50 4.04
CA GLY A 275 13.48 -10.65 5.16
C GLY A 275 12.39 -11.69 4.89
N ASN A 276 12.00 -11.88 3.64
CA ASN A 276 10.94 -12.81 3.26
C ASN A 276 11.18 -13.44 1.87
N ILE A 277 10.34 -14.39 1.47
CA ILE A 277 10.43 -15.11 0.20
C ILE A 277 10.27 -14.16 -1.02
N LYS A 278 9.51 -13.06 -0.88
CA LYS A 278 9.24 -12.11 -1.98
C LYS A 278 10.51 -11.40 -2.44
N ASP A 279 11.49 -11.25 -1.56
CA ASP A 279 12.77 -10.64 -1.89
C ASP A 279 13.58 -11.48 -2.89
N LEU A 280 13.29 -12.79 -3.02
CA LEU A 280 14.03 -13.72 -3.89
C LEU A 280 14.01 -13.30 -5.36
N ALA A 281 12.89 -12.81 -5.85
CA ALA A 281 12.79 -12.34 -7.23
C ALA A 281 13.80 -11.21 -7.50
N THR A 282 13.91 -10.26 -6.57
CA THR A 282 14.87 -9.15 -6.64
C THR A 282 16.33 -9.64 -6.53
N VAL A 283 16.57 -10.61 -5.64
CA VAL A 283 17.91 -11.23 -5.48
C VAL A 283 18.39 -11.85 -6.79
N ILE A 284 17.54 -12.66 -7.43
CA ILE A 284 17.85 -13.31 -8.72
C ILE A 284 17.98 -12.26 -9.82
N GLN A 285 17.03 -11.31 -9.87
CA GLN A 285 17.04 -10.23 -10.85
C GLN A 285 18.32 -9.39 -10.80
N ASN A 286 18.93 -9.21 -9.62
CA ASN A 286 20.17 -8.47 -9.43
C ASN A 286 21.43 -9.34 -9.40
N ASP A 287 21.29 -10.64 -9.72
CA ASP A 287 22.39 -11.61 -9.84
C ASP A 287 23.30 -11.69 -8.60
N ALA A 288 22.70 -11.70 -7.40
CA ALA A 288 23.46 -11.88 -6.17
C ALA A 288 24.12 -13.27 -6.14
N ALA A 289 25.35 -13.36 -5.63
CA ALA A 289 26.10 -14.61 -5.51
C ALA A 289 25.44 -15.61 -4.55
N GLY A 290 24.57 -15.13 -3.66
CA GLY A 290 23.85 -15.94 -2.68
C GLY A 290 23.06 -15.05 -1.72
N ILE A 291 22.57 -15.63 -0.65
CA ILE A 291 21.92 -14.93 0.45
C ILE A 291 22.85 -14.97 1.66
N GLY A 292 23.42 -13.82 2.00
CA GLY A 292 24.33 -13.67 3.13
C GLY A 292 23.64 -13.55 4.48
N LEU A 293 22.37 -13.18 4.46
CA LEU A 293 21.54 -13.12 5.66
C LEU A 293 20.04 -13.23 5.29
N PHE A 294 19.42 -14.35 5.64
CA PHE A 294 17.98 -14.44 5.73
C PHE A 294 17.57 -14.14 7.18
N ARG A 295 16.88 -13.03 7.36
CA ARG A 295 16.39 -12.56 8.66
C ARG A 295 15.11 -13.29 9.02
N SER A 296 15.25 -14.47 9.64
CA SER A 296 14.12 -15.35 9.95
C SER A 296 13.12 -14.76 10.94
N GLU A 297 13.50 -13.72 11.69
CA GLU A 297 12.60 -13.05 12.62
C GLU A 297 11.37 -12.42 11.93
N PHE A 298 11.45 -12.07 10.64
CA PHE A 298 10.29 -11.59 9.90
C PHE A 298 9.19 -12.64 9.74
N ILE A 299 9.53 -13.93 9.81
CA ILE A 299 8.53 -15.01 9.82
C ILE A 299 7.66 -14.95 11.09
N TYR A 300 8.19 -14.40 12.17
CA TYR A 300 7.52 -14.28 13.46
C TYR A 300 6.82 -12.92 13.63
N LEU A 301 7.38 -11.85 13.07
CA LEU A 301 6.88 -10.48 13.27
C LEU A 301 5.53 -10.22 12.57
N GLU A 302 5.22 -10.95 11.51
CA GLU A 302 4.01 -10.76 10.70
C GLU A 302 2.85 -11.67 11.16
N ARG A 303 2.91 -12.25 12.38
CA ARG A 303 1.96 -13.25 12.86
C ARG A 303 1.44 -12.94 14.26
N SER A 304 0.32 -13.58 14.59
CA SER A 304 -0.27 -13.55 15.93
C SER A 304 0.18 -14.71 16.83
N ASP A 305 0.87 -15.74 16.27
CA ASP A 305 1.33 -16.94 16.95
C ASP A 305 2.68 -17.42 16.43
N PHE A 306 3.28 -18.41 17.08
CA PHE A 306 4.54 -18.99 16.63
C PHE A 306 4.35 -19.74 15.29
N PRO A 307 5.24 -19.53 14.29
CA PRO A 307 5.23 -20.35 13.08
C PRO A 307 5.53 -21.79 13.41
N THR A 308 4.78 -22.70 12.79
CA THR A 308 4.99 -24.15 12.92
C THR A 308 6.33 -24.56 12.27
N GLU A 309 6.84 -25.74 12.67
CA GLU A 309 8.04 -26.31 12.04
C GLU A 309 7.85 -26.50 10.52
N GLU A 310 6.66 -26.96 10.12
CA GLU A 310 6.35 -27.21 8.70
C GLU A 310 6.33 -25.90 7.88
N GLU A 311 5.77 -24.82 8.42
CA GLU A 311 5.78 -23.50 7.77
C GLU A 311 7.19 -22.98 7.62
N GLN A 312 8.01 -23.04 8.67
CA GLN A 312 9.42 -22.64 8.60
C GLN A 312 10.19 -23.49 7.59
N PHE A 313 9.97 -24.82 7.61
CA PHE A 313 10.58 -25.73 6.65
C PHE A 313 10.23 -25.37 5.22
N ASN A 314 8.96 -25.11 4.92
CA ASN A 314 8.49 -24.75 3.58
C ASN A 314 9.13 -23.43 3.10
N ILE A 315 9.24 -22.45 3.98
CA ILE A 315 9.90 -21.17 3.69
C ILE A 315 11.37 -21.40 3.37
N TYR A 316 12.11 -22.08 4.24
CA TYR A 316 13.55 -22.34 4.03
C TYR A 316 13.81 -23.20 2.81
N LYS A 317 12.98 -24.22 2.57
CA LYS A 317 13.03 -25.06 1.38
C LYS A 317 12.83 -24.24 0.11
N THR A 318 11.82 -23.37 0.08
CA THR A 318 11.55 -22.49 -1.07
C THR A 318 12.75 -21.60 -1.35
N VAL A 319 13.33 -20.98 -0.33
CA VAL A 319 14.52 -20.13 -0.48
C VAL A 319 15.69 -20.94 -1.04
N ALA A 320 15.99 -22.10 -0.46
CA ALA A 320 17.11 -22.93 -0.89
C ALA A 320 16.93 -23.45 -2.32
N GLN A 321 15.73 -23.89 -2.69
CA GLN A 321 15.41 -24.37 -4.03
C GLN A 321 15.50 -23.25 -5.07
N THR A 322 14.97 -22.08 -4.76
CA THR A 322 14.99 -20.90 -5.65
C THR A 322 16.42 -20.41 -5.90
N MET A 323 17.30 -20.48 -4.89
CA MET A 323 18.70 -20.11 -5.03
C MET A 323 19.55 -21.15 -5.81
N ALA A 324 18.99 -22.33 -6.12
CA ALA A 324 19.55 -23.28 -7.08
C ALA A 324 21.04 -23.59 -6.87
N GLY A 325 21.45 -23.91 -5.63
CA GLY A 325 22.84 -24.23 -5.27
C GLY A 325 23.73 -23.04 -4.90
N ARG A 326 23.23 -21.81 -5.00
CA ARG A 326 23.89 -20.63 -4.41
C ARG A 326 23.78 -20.71 -2.87
N GLU A 327 24.78 -20.17 -2.19
CA GLU A 327 24.87 -20.20 -0.73
C GLU A 327 23.72 -19.38 -0.10
N VAL A 328 23.11 -19.96 0.95
CA VAL A 328 22.05 -19.32 1.73
C VAL A 328 22.39 -19.43 3.21
N ILE A 329 22.55 -18.29 3.87
CA ILE A 329 22.79 -18.19 5.30
C ILE A 329 21.49 -17.74 5.97
N ILE A 330 20.92 -18.62 6.80
CA ILE A 330 19.69 -18.35 7.56
C ILE A 330 20.10 -18.01 8.99
N ARG A 331 19.68 -16.84 9.47
CA ARG A 331 19.80 -16.50 10.87
C ARG A 331 18.74 -17.29 11.65
N THR A 332 19.16 -17.96 12.71
CA THR A 332 18.23 -18.53 13.68
C THR A 332 17.48 -17.44 14.43
N LEU A 333 16.58 -17.81 15.33
CA LEU A 333 15.69 -16.92 16.04
C LEU A 333 16.42 -15.69 16.64
N ASP A 334 15.98 -14.48 16.27
CA ASP A 334 16.46 -13.19 16.79
C ASP A 334 15.25 -12.29 17.09
N ILE A 335 14.41 -12.71 18.06
CA ILE A 335 13.26 -11.98 18.56
C ILE A 335 13.46 -11.60 20.04
N GLY A 336 12.80 -10.52 20.48
CA GLY A 336 12.89 -9.97 21.83
C GLY A 336 13.54 -8.58 21.87
N ALA A 337 13.62 -7.96 23.01
CA ALA A 337 14.18 -6.64 23.28
C ALA A 337 13.70 -5.53 22.32
N ASP A 338 14.38 -5.36 21.19
CA ASP A 338 14.10 -4.39 20.12
C ASP A 338 13.09 -4.89 19.06
N LYS A 339 12.70 -6.18 19.13
CA LYS A 339 11.76 -6.83 18.18
C LYS A 339 10.69 -7.61 18.98
N PRO A 340 9.85 -6.92 19.75
CA PRO A 340 8.79 -7.60 20.51
C PRO A 340 7.72 -8.14 19.55
N VAL A 341 7.25 -9.35 19.82
CA VAL A 341 6.05 -9.91 19.22
C VAL A 341 5.01 -10.11 20.31
N SER A 342 3.75 -9.84 20.02
CA SER A 342 2.66 -9.81 21.00
C SER A 342 2.45 -11.11 21.77
N TYR A 343 2.86 -12.23 21.22
CA TYR A 343 2.76 -13.58 21.79
C TYR A 343 4.03 -14.08 22.47
N THR A 344 5.12 -13.29 22.50
CA THR A 344 6.34 -13.64 23.23
C THR A 344 6.45 -12.80 24.50
N HIS A 345 6.33 -13.45 25.64
CA HIS A 345 6.58 -12.85 26.96
C HIS A 345 7.99 -13.18 27.47
N LEU A 346 8.98 -13.24 26.56
CA LEU A 346 10.36 -13.51 26.94
C LEU A 346 10.90 -12.35 27.77
N ARG A 347 11.23 -12.61 29.03
CA ARG A 347 11.93 -11.65 29.88
C ARG A 347 13.35 -11.46 29.38
N ALA A 348 13.96 -10.31 29.70
CA ALA A 348 15.30 -9.94 29.27
C ALA A 348 16.39 -11.00 29.59
N HIS A 349 16.17 -11.83 30.60
CA HIS A 349 17.07 -12.89 31.04
C HIS A 349 16.86 -14.25 30.34
N GLU A 350 15.86 -14.38 29.48
CA GLU A 350 15.49 -15.64 28.82
C GLU A 350 15.95 -15.68 27.36
N THR A 351 16.66 -14.66 26.90
CA THR A 351 17.26 -14.63 25.57
C THR A 351 18.73 -15.03 25.64
N LEU A 352 19.17 -15.87 24.73
CA LEU A 352 20.59 -16.29 24.57
C LEU A 352 21.57 -15.10 24.43
N ARG A 353 21.07 -13.89 24.24
CA ARG A 353 21.86 -12.65 24.18
C ARG A 353 22.42 -12.20 25.52
N HIS A 354 21.91 -12.76 26.62
CA HIS A 354 22.30 -12.44 28.02
C HIS A 354 22.93 -13.62 28.75
N LEU A 355 23.20 -14.73 28.05
CA LEU A 355 24.05 -15.83 28.46
C LEU A 355 25.43 -15.67 27.81
#